data_b0f7561a8ec3e6300be76a2fb34fba7c
#
_entry.id   b0f7561a8ec3e6300be76a2fb34fba7c
#
_cell.length_a   1.000
_cell.length_b   1.000
_cell.length_c   1.000
_cell.angle_alpha   90.00
_cell.angle_beta   90.00
_cell.angle_gamma   90.00
#
_symmetry.space_group_name_H-M   'P 1'
#
loop_
_entity.id
_entity.type
_entity.pdbx_description
1 polymer ?
#
loop_
_entity_poly.entity_id
_entity_poly.type
_entity_poly.pdbx_seq_one_letter_code
_entity_poly.pdbx_strand_id
1 'polypeptide(L)'
;MQFEIEADLARLEHCNCSICVKKGALFTYASPERFRLLRGEAALTRYQFNTKVSEHFFCQHCGIHTFGHPRSSPENYIINVRCLDDFDLESADYELGLFDGRDWEAFMAARDDD
;
A
#
# COMPACT_ATOMS: atom_id res chain seq x y z
N MET A 1 -10.50 0.35 13.78
CA MET A 1 -9.05 0.40 13.55
C MET A 1 -8.66 1.78 13.08
N GLN A 2 -7.58 2.33 13.62
CA GLN A 2 -7.09 3.66 13.26
C GLN A 2 -5.57 3.66 13.16
N PHE A 3 -5.04 4.37 12.15
CA PHE A 3 -3.61 4.60 12.01
C PHE A 3 -3.37 6.04 11.52
N GLU A 4 -2.14 6.51 11.66
CA GLU A 4 -1.72 7.80 11.12
C GLU A 4 -0.38 7.64 10.39
N ILE A 5 -0.19 8.48 9.37
CA ILE A 5 1.04 8.49 8.58
C ILE A 5 1.51 9.91 8.35
N GLU A 6 2.83 10.03 8.10
CA GLU A 6 3.44 11.21 7.49
C GLU A 6 3.97 10.80 6.14
N ALA A 7 3.38 11.30 5.06
CA ALA A 7 3.78 10.95 3.70
C ALA A 7 3.50 12.09 2.75
N ASP A 8 4.27 12.13 1.65
CA ASP A 8 4.01 13.02 0.54
C ASP A 8 2.95 12.36 -0.35
N LEU A 9 1.79 12.98 -0.45
CA LEU A 9 0.66 12.47 -1.24
C LEU A 9 0.59 13.09 -2.65
N ALA A 10 1.65 13.78 -3.09
CA ALA A 10 1.72 14.31 -4.45
C ALA A 10 1.92 13.25 -5.51
N ARG A 11 2.38 12.06 -5.11
CA ARG A 11 2.57 10.93 -6.02
C ARG A 11 2.02 9.66 -5.40
N LEU A 12 1.10 9.02 -6.13
CA LEU A 12 0.47 7.77 -5.73
C LEU A 12 0.81 6.69 -6.75
N GLU A 13 0.69 5.43 -6.34
CA GLU A 13 0.91 4.29 -7.21
C GLU A 13 -0.31 3.36 -7.21
N HIS A 14 -0.53 2.68 -8.35
CA HIS A 14 -1.38 1.51 -8.44
C HIS A 14 -0.58 0.36 -9.03
N CYS A 15 -0.95 -0.86 -8.68
CA CYS A 15 -0.24 -2.07 -9.11
C CYS A 15 -1.16 -2.94 -9.93
N ASN A 16 -0.63 -3.56 -10.99
CA ASN A 16 -1.39 -4.44 -11.87
C ASN A 16 -1.24 -5.92 -11.55
N CYS A 17 -0.61 -6.29 -10.43
CA CYS A 17 -0.52 -7.69 -10.02
C CYS A 17 -1.91 -8.28 -9.75
N SER A 18 -2.00 -9.61 -9.67
CA SER A 18 -3.29 -10.30 -9.61
C SER A 18 -4.19 -9.86 -8.46
N ILE A 19 -3.61 -9.54 -7.31
CA ILE A 19 -4.40 -9.09 -6.15
C ILE A 19 -4.66 -7.59 -6.17
N CYS A 20 -3.67 -6.78 -6.53
CA CYS A 20 -3.82 -5.32 -6.50
C CYS A 20 -4.79 -4.80 -7.55
N VAL A 21 -4.82 -5.40 -8.74
CA VAL A 21 -5.77 -5.01 -9.77
C VAL A 21 -7.21 -5.27 -9.33
N LYS A 22 -7.44 -6.32 -8.55
CA LYS A 22 -8.77 -6.65 -8.04
C LYS A 22 -9.20 -5.76 -6.88
N LYS A 23 -8.25 -5.35 -6.05
CA LYS A 23 -8.54 -4.41 -4.96
C LYS A 23 -8.84 -3.00 -5.44
N GLY A 24 -8.24 -2.58 -6.55
CA GLY A 24 -8.40 -1.22 -7.06
C GLY A 24 -7.84 -0.16 -6.13
N ALA A 25 -6.88 -0.50 -5.27
CA ALA A 25 -6.33 0.43 -4.31
C ALA A 25 -5.30 1.36 -4.93
N LEU A 26 -5.24 2.58 -4.43
CA LEU A 26 -4.17 3.54 -4.72
C LEU A 26 -3.27 3.60 -3.49
N PHE A 27 -1.95 3.61 -3.72
CA PHE A 27 -0.98 3.43 -2.65
C PHE A 27 -0.03 4.60 -2.52
N THR A 28 0.39 4.87 -1.29
CA THR A 28 1.60 5.61 -0.97
C THR A 28 2.47 4.76 -0.05
N TYR A 29 3.71 5.17 0.14
CA TYR A 29 4.68 4.45 0.97
C TYR A 29 5.06 5.30 2.16
N ALA A 30 5.34 4.65 3.29
CA ALA A 30 5.86 5.31 4.49
C ALA A 30 6.93 4.44 5.14
N SER A 31 7.98 5.08 5.66
CA SER A 31 8.98 4.40 6.47
C SER A 31 8.38 4.04 7.85
N PRO A 32 8.99 3.09 8.59
CA PRO A 32 8.44 2.68 9.89
C PRO A 32 8.24 3.82 10.89
N GLU A 33 9.13 4.81 10.90
CA GLU A 33 9.04 5.94 11.82
C GLU A 33 7.93 6.94 11.45
N ARG A 34 7.36 6.82 10.26
CA ARG A 34 6.28 7.70 9.76
C ARG A 34 4.91 7.04 9.76
N PHE A 35 4.83 5.81 10.23
CA PHE A 35 3.58 5.06 10.36
C PHE A 35 3.35 4.72 11.83
N ARG A 36 2.11 4.95 12.29
CA ARG A 36 1.72 4.57 13.64
C ARG A 36 0.31 4.00 13.65
N LEU A 37 0.18 2.77 14.11
CA LEU A 37 -1.11 2.14 14.34
C LEU A 37 -1.63 2.58 15.71
N LEU A 38 -2.76 3.29 15.73
CA LEU A 38 -3.30 3.89 16.95
C LEU A 38 -4.18 2.92 17.72
N ARG A 39 -5.02 2.13 17.02
CA ARG A 39 -5.89 1.14 17.65
C ARG A 39 -6.44 0.16 16.63
N GLY A 40 -6.95 -0.97 17.11
CA GLY A 40 -7.60 -1.97 16.28
C GLY A 40 -6.69 -3.02 15.72
N GLU A 41 -5.51 -3.20 16.29
CA GLU A 41 -4.56 -4.22 15.83
C GLU A 41 -5.19 -5.62 15.84
N ALA A 42 -6.00 -5.94 16.84
CA ALA A 42 -6.66 -7.23 16.96
C ALA A 42 -7.69 -7.48 15.84
N ALA A 43 -8.15 -6.43 15.16
CA ALA A 43 -9.08 -6.55 14.05
C ALA A 43 -8.40 -6.76 12.70
N LEU A 44 -7.07 -6.77 12.65
CA LEU A 44 -6.32 -6.95 11.41
C LEU A 44 -6.14 -8.43 11.10
N THR A 45 -6.37 -8.78 9.84
CA THR A 45 -6.03 -10.08 9.27
C THR A 45 -4.87 -9.90 8.30
N ARG A 46 -3.85 -10.73 8.45
CA ARG A 46 -2.70 -10.75 7.56
C ARG A 46 -2.90 -11.79 6.47
N TYR A 47 -2.71 -11.37 5.24
CA TYR A 47 -2.76 -12.26 4.08
C TYR A 47 -1.42 -12.21 3.34
N GLN A 48 -0.90 -13.39 3.03
CA GLN A 48 0.32 -13.56 2.22
C GLN A 48 0.07 -14.65 1.20
N PHE A 49 0.68 -14.50 0.03
CA PHE A 49 0.59 -15.51 -1.03
C PHE A 49 1.87 -15.54 -1.85
N ASN A 50 2.02 -16.57 -2.69
CA ASN A 50 3.17 -16.77 -3.59
C ASN A 50 4.49 -16.77 -2.81
N THR A 51 5.35 -15.77 -2.97
CA THR A 51 6.63 -15.69 -2.27
C THR A 51 6.51 -15.43 -0.77
N LYS A 52 5.34 -14.97 -0.31
CA LYS A 52 5.06 -14.62 1.09
C LYS A 52 5.98 -13.53 1.66
N VAL A 53 6.58 -12.72 0.79
CA VAL A 53 7.38 -11.56 1.20
C VAL A 53 6.47 -10.38 1.47
N SER A 54 5.52 -10.14 0.58
CA SER A 54 4.53 -9.07 0.72
C SER A 54 3.49 -9.45 1.77
N GLU A 55 3.15 -8.50 2.65
CA GLU A 55 2.09 -8.68 3.64
C GLU A 55 0.96 -7.71 3.37
N HIS A 56 -0.28 -8.24 3.40
CA HIS A 56 -1.49 -7.45 3.17
C HIS A 56 -2.35 -7.52 4.44
N PHE A 57 -2.65 -6.36 5.02
CA PHE A 57 -3.49 -6.29 6.21
C PHE A 57 -4.86 -5.72 5.87
N PHE A 58 -5.89 -6.41 6.29
CA PHE A 58 -7.26 -5.94 6.10
C PHE A 58 -8.07 -6.10 7.39
N CYS A 59 -9.13 -5.30 7.51
CA CYS A 59 -10.01 -5.35 8.66
C CYS A 59 -10.89 -6.60 8.59
N GLN A 60 -10.87 -7.45 9.63
CA GLN A 60 -11.66 -8.68 9.65
C GLN A 60 -13.17 -8.42 9.72
N HIS A 61 -13.59 -7.23 10.12
CA HIS A 61 -15.00 -6.89 10.26
C HIS A 61 -15.62 -6.38 8.97
N CYS A 62 -14.89 -5.62 8.17
CA CYS A 62 -15.41 -5.02 6.94
C CYS A 62 -14.65 -5.44 5.67
N GLY A 63 -13.53 -6.14 5.80
CA GLY A 63 -12.76 -6.63 4.67
C GLY A 63 -11.93 -5.57 3.93
N ILE A 64 -11.90 -4.34 4.39
CA ILE A 64 -11.17 -3.27 3.73
C ILE A 64 -9.66 -3.47 3.92
N HIS A 65 -8.91 -3.48 2.81
CA HIS A 65 -7.46 -3.47 2.83
C HIS A 65 -6.97 -2.09 3.30
N THR A 66 -6.18 -2.07 4.35
CA THR A 66 -5.74 -0.82 4.98
C THR A 66 -4.30 -0.48 4.65
N PHE A 67 -3.38 -1.36 4.98
CA PHE A 67 -1.95 -1.18 4.71
C PHE A 67 -1.28 -2.54 4.62
N GLY A 68 0.02 -2.54 4.34
CA GLY A 68 0.80 -3.75 4.30
C GLY A 68 2.29 -3.45 4.27
N HIS A 69 3.07 -4.48 3.98
CA HIS A 69 4.50 -4.39 3.73
C HIS A 69 4.75 -4.84 2.30
N PRO A 70 5.31 -3.97 1.43
CA PRO A 70 5.48 -4.32 0.02
C PRO A 70 6.66 -5.27 -0.19
N ARG A 71 6.57 -6.08 -1.24
CA ARG A 71 7.66 -6.98 -1.63
C ARG A 71 8.93 -6.20 -2.01
N SER A 72 8.76 -5.02 -2.60
CA SER A 72 9.88 -4.18 -3.06
C SER A 72 10.72 -3.59 -1.92
N SER A 73 10.10 -3.37 -0.77
CA SER A 73 10.76 -2.82 0.42
C SER A 73 10.02 -3.29 1.66
N PRO A 74 10.24 -4.56 2.10
CA PRO A 74 9.44 -5.17 3.17
C PRO A 74 9.50 -4.45 4.52
N GLU A 75 10.53 -3.64 4.76
CA GLU A 75 10.68 -2.85 5.98
C GLU A 75 9.77 -1.62 6.01
N ASN A 76 9.29 -1.17 4.85
CA ASN A 76 8.42 -0.02 4.73
C ASN A 76 6.95 -0.43 4.78
N TYR A 77 6.07 0.56 4.91
CA TYR A 77 4.63 0.37 4.82
C TYR A 77 4.12 0.85 3.47
N ILE A 78 3.16 0.12 2.92
CA ILE A 78 2.39 0.52 1.76
C ILE A 78 0.96 0.77 2.24
N ILE A 79 0.44 1.96 1.96
CA ILE A 79 -0.82 2.43 2.55
C ILE A 79 -1.85 2.64 1.45
N ASN A 80 -3.05 2.10 1.65
CA ASN A 80 -4.19 2.40 0.81
C ASN A 80 -4.70 3.80 1.14
N VAL A 81 -4.44 4.76 0.25
CA VAL A 81 -4.80 6.17 0.50
C VAL A 81 -6.30 6.40 0.55
N ARG A 82 -7.10 5.47 0.01
CA ARG A 82 -8.56 5.55 0.12
C ARG A 82 -9.05 5.38 1.56
N CYS A 83 -8.19 4.89 2.46
CA CYS A 83 -8.48 4.78 3.90
C CYS A 83 -8.16 6.05 4.68
N LEU A 84 -7.59 7.07 4.05
CA LEU A 84 -7.26 8.33 4.71
C LEU A 84 -8.49 9.24 4.72
N ASP A 85 -9.02 9.53 5.92
CA ASP A 85 -10.26 10.26 6.08
C ASP A 85 -10.18 11.71 5.61
N ASP A 86 -9.01 12.32 5.75
CA ASP A 86 -8.78 13.73 5.43
C ASP A 86 -8.13 13.95 4.06
N PHE A 87 -8.10 12.91 3.21
CA PHE A 87 -7.54 12.99 1.86
C PHE A 87 -8.62 12.71 0.82
N ASP A 88 -8.96 13.72 0.02
CA ASP A 88 -9.98 13.62 -1.02
C ASP A 88 -9.32 13.42 -2.38
N LEU A 89 -9.43 12.22 -2.93
CA LEU A 89 -8.84 11.86 -4.22
C LEU A 89 -9.44 12.65 -5.39
N GLU A 90 -10.68 13.11 -5.28
CA GLU A 90 -11.33 13.86 -6.36
C GLU A 90 -10.79 15.28 -6.48
N SER A 91 -10.43 15.90 -5.36
CA SER A 91 -9.94 17.28 -5.35
C SER A 91 -8.43 17.40 -5.21
N ALA A 92 -7.74 16.32 -4.83
CA ALA A 92 -6.30 16.33 -4.63
C ALA A 92 -5.55 16.39 -5.96
N ASP A 93 -4.42 17.09 -5.95
CA ASP A 93 -3.51 17.15 -7.08
C ASP A 93 -2.37 16.16 -6.85
N TYR A 94 -2.32 15.11 -7.67
CA TYR A 94 -1.30 14.07 -7.53
C TYR A 94 -0.96 13.45 -8.88
N GLU A 95 0.25 12.89 -8.98
CA GLU A 95 0.65 12.05 -10.10
C GLU A 95 0.37 10.59 -9.76
N LEU A 96 -0.12 9.82 -10.74
CA LEU A 96 -0.39 8.40 -10.59
C LEU A 96 0.61 7.58 -11.41
N GLY A 97 1.41 6.77 -10.73
CA GLY A 97 2.36 5.86 -11.37
C GLY A 97 1.87 4.42 -11.34
N LEU A 98 2.27 3.63 -12.33
CA LEU A 98 2.00 2.20 -12.37
C LEU A 98 3.19 1.41 -11.84
N PHE A 99 2.94 0.53 -10.86
CA PHE A 99 3.88 -0.52 -10.46
C PHE A 99 3.52 -1.79 -11.23
N ASP A 100 4.40 -2.21 -12.15
CA ASP A 100 4.14 -3.36 -13.01
C ASP A 100 4.44 -4.67 -12.28
N GLY A 101 3.53 -5.07 -11.38
CA GLY A 101 3.65 -6.28 -10.59
C GLY A 101 3.48 -7.57 -11.37
N ARG A 102 2.96 -7.50 -12.60
CA ARG A 102 2.85 -8.66 -13.50
C ARG A 102 4.18 -9.04 -14.11
N ASP A 103 5.06 -8.05 -14.25
CA ASP A 103 6.44 -8.25 -14.71
C ASP A 103 7.39 -7.66 -13.68
N TRP A 104 7.30 -8.21 -12.48
CA TRP A 104 7.94 -7.66 -11.28
C TRP A 104 9.46 -7.58 -11.41
N GLU A 105 10.10 -8.63 -11.94
CA GLU A 105 11.55 -8.68 -12.05
C GLU A 105 12.08 -7.62 -13.00
N ALA A 106 11.47 -7.48 -14.18
CA ALA A 106 11.87 -6.47 -15.14
C ALA A 106 11.62 -5.06 -14.63
N PHE A 107 10.50 -4.85 -13.95
CA PHE A 107 10.17 -3.55 -13.37
C PHE A 107 11.18 -3.14 -12.29
N MET A 108 11.53 -4.05 -11.39
CA MET A 108 12.49 -3.77 -10.33
C MET A 108 13.90 -3.55 -10.87
N ALA A 109 14.31 -4.31 -11.91
CA ALA A 109 15.60 -4.11 -12.54
C ALA A 109 15.72 -2.72 -13.18
N ALA A 110 14.69 -2.27 -13.88
CA ALA A 110 14.66 -0.92 -14.48
C ALA A 110 14.64 0.17 -13.41
N ARG A 111 13.97 -0.07 -12.29
CA ARG A 111 13.87 0.86 -11.18
C ARG A 111 15.21 1.04 -10.45
N ASP A 112 15.98 -0.05 -10.32
CA ASP A 112 17.29 -0.03 -9.67
C ASP A 112 18.34 0.72 -10.49
N ASP A 113 18.11 0.88 -11.79
CA ASP A 113 19.00 1.62 -12.71
C ASP A 113 18.82 3.15 -12.62
N ASP A 114 17.83 3.59 -11.89
CA ASP A 114 17.55 5.04 -11.71
C ASP A 114 18.47 5.66 -10.61
#